data_5f8ca4262f1112d435a23ac1b8ea70a6
#
_entry.id   5f8ca4262f1112d435a23ac1b8ea70a6
#
_cell.length_a   1.000
_cell.length_b   1.000
_cell.length_c   1.000
_cell.angle_alpha   90.00
_cell.angle_beta   90.00
_cell.angle_gamma   90.00
#
_symmetry.space_group_name_H-M   'P 1'
#
loop_
_entity.id
_entity.type
_entity.pdbx_description
1 polymer ?
#
loop_
_entity_poly.entity_id
_entity_poly.type
_entity_poly.pdbx_seq_one_letter_code
_entity_poly.pdbx_strand_id
1 'polypeptide(L)'
;MALDTNYIEELWLLQNVAVTGSNVRVKGGNYIWEAEGTFGGATLQLQAANANGTMTNITGASMTANGFVSVELGANALVRVTVTGGSPANLYSTLVAVP
;
A
#
# COMPACT_ATOMS: atom_id res chain seq x y z
N MET A 1 -20.17 -3.17 19.89
CA MET A 1 -20.10 -3.17 19.11
C MET A 1 -20.28 -3.96 18.33
N ALA A 2 -20.62 -4.00 18.11
CA ALA A 2 -20.67 -4.73 17.42
C ALA A 2 -20.06 -4.73 16.47
N LEU A 3 -19.91 -4.49 16.34
CA LEU A 3 -19.29 -4.40 15.54
C LEU A 3 -18.56 -5.15 15.02
N ASP A 4 -18.31 -5.60 15.43
CA ASP A 4 -17.11 -6.26 15.09
C ASP A 4 -17.23 -7.27 14.03
N THR A 5 -18.40 -7.76 13.78
CA THR A 5 -18.65 -8.63 12.65
C THR A 5 -18.36 -7.92 11.34
N ASN A 6 -18.33 -6.59 11.38
CA ASN A 6 -18.06 -5.81 10.18
C ASN A 6 -16.69 -5.15 10.23
N TYR A 7 -15.84 -5.64 11.10
CA TYR A 7 -14.51 -5.07 11.19
C TYR A 7 -13.77 -5.24 9.87
N ILE A 8 -13.19 -4.16 9.38
CA ILE A 8 -12.42 -4.15 8.15
C ILE A 8 -11.00 -3.74 8.52
N GLU A 9 -10.04 -4.59 8.17
CA GLU A 9 -8.65 -4.31 8.47
C GLU A 9 -8.16 -3.14 7.64
N GLU A 10 -7.53 -2.18 8.28
CA GLU A 10 -6.90 -1.05 7.63
C GLU A 10 -5.44 -0.99 8.07
N LEU A 11 -4.54 -0.99 7.11
CA LEU A 11 -3.11 -1.00 7.39
C LEU A 11 -2.47 0.26 6.79
N TRP A 12 -1.70 0.96 7.61
CA TRP A 12 -0.99 2.14 7.15
C TRP A 12 0.33 1.74 6.52
N LEU A 13 0.55 2.14 5.28
CA LEU A 13 1.79 1.89 4.55
C LEU A 13 2.68 3.12 4.52
N LEU A 14 2.08 4.31 4.43
CA LEU A 14 2.75 5.59 4.54
C LEU A 14 1.90 6.49 5.40
N GLN A 15 2.51 7.24 6.31
CA GLN A 15 1.77 8.14 7.16
C GLN A 15 2.54 9.45 7.29
N ASN A 16 2.17 10.43 6.47
CA ASN A 16 2.75 11.77 6.47
C ASN A 16 4.27 11.72 6.23
N VAL A 17 4.69 10.99 5.21
CA VAL A 17 6.11 10.84 4.88
C VAL A 17 6.33 11.10 3.40
N ALA A 18 7.61 11.19 3.01
CA ALA A 18 7.99 11.45 1.63
C ALA A 18 9.00 10.41 1.13
N VAL A 19 9.11 9.28 1.81
CA VAL A 19 10.10 8.24 1.51
C VAL A 19 9.43 6.87 1.51
N THR A 20 10.14 5.89 0.96
CA THR A 20 9.65 4.51 0.95
C THR A 20 9.31 4.06 2.36
N GLY A 21 8.15 3.43 2.50
CA GLY A 21 7.66 2.98 3.79
C GLY A 21 8.28 1.68 4.25
N SER A 22 7.94 1.31 5.47
CA SER A 22 8.40 0.06 6.06
C SER A 22 7.60 -1.12 5.53
N ASN A 23 8.17 -2.31 5.65
CA ASN A 23 7.46 -3.54 5.29
C ASN A 23 6.34 -3.81 6.29
N VAL A 24 5.20 -4.25 5.79
CA VAL A 24 4.02 -4.55 6.59
C VAL A 24 3.52 -5.93 6.21
N ARG A 25 3.25 -6.76 7.21
CA ARG A 25 2.70 -8.10 6.99
C ARG A 25 1.19 -7.99 6.92
N VAL A 26 0.57 -8.63 5.92
CA VAL A 26 -0.88 -8.56 5.74
C VAL A 26 -1.49 -9.95 5.71
N LYS A 27 -2.78 -10.03 6.08
CA LYS A 27 -3.56 -11.24 5.85
C LYS A 27 -3.90 -11.31 4.37
N GLY A 28 -4.05 -12.52 3.85
CA GLY A 28 -4.45 -12.66 2.46
C GLY A 28 -5.83 -12.12 2.20
N GLY A 29 -6.10 -11.80 0.94
CA GLY A 29 -7.42 -11.36 0.51
C GLY A 29 -7.37 -10.20 -0.45
N ASN A 30 -8.55 -9.64 -0.71
CA ASN A 30 -8.70 -8.49 -1.59
C ASN A 30 -8.60 -7.22 -0.79
N TYR A 31 -7.86 -6.26 -1.31
CA TYR A 31 -7.65 -4.97 -0.65
C TYR A 31 -7.83 -3.83 -1.65
N ILE A 32 -8.19 -2.68 -1.11
CA ILE A 32 -8.09 -1.41 -1.85
C ILE A 32 -6.85 -0.71 -1.34
N TRP A 33 -5.91 -0.43 -2.25
CA TRP A 33 -4.72 0.34 -1.95
C TRP A 33 -5.01 1.78 -2.31
N GLU A 34 -4.84 2.66 -1.35
CA GLU A 34 -5.13 4.09 -1.51
C GLU A 34 -3.86 4.88 -1.25
N ALA A 35 -3.69 5.96 -1.98
CA ALA A 35 -2.59 6.89 -1.73
C ALA A 35 -3.05 8.31 -1.98
N GLU A 36 -2.53 9.23 -1.17
CA GLU A 36 -2.84 10.64 -1.32
C GLU A 36 -1.72 11.49 -0.79
N GLY A 37 -1.70 12.75 -1.18
CA GLY A 37 -0.72 13.71 -0.74
C GLY A 37 -0.19 14.53 -1.89
N THR A 38 0.97 15.14 -1.70
CA THR A 38 1.65 15.89 -2.76
C THR A 38 2.67 14.97 -3.41
N PHE A 39 2.36 14.49 -4.59
CA PHE A 39 3.24 13.54 -5.28
C PHE A 39 4.48 14.24 -5.84
N GLY A 40 4.34 15.48 -6.32
CA GLY A 40 5.48 16.26 -6.80
C GLY A 40 6.26 15.59 -7.92
N GLY A 41 5.61 14.78 -8.73
CA GLY A 41 6.27 14.03 -9.79
C GLY A 41 6.79 12.66 -9.36
N ALA A 42 6.55 12.26 -8.11
CA ALA A 42 6.98 10.96 -7.63
C ALA A 42 6.03 9.87 -8.10
N THR A 43 6.53 8.64 -8.11
CA THR A 43 5.74 7.44 -8.38
C THR A 43 5.71 6.59 -7.11
N LEU A 44 4.52 6.16 -6.73
CA LEU A 44 4.32 5.21 -5.64
C LEU A 44 4.04 3.85 -6.26
N GLN A 45 4.73 2.82 -5.75
CA GLN A 45 4.60 1.46 -6.25
C GLN A 45 4.42 0.52 -5.08
N LEU A 46 3.33 -0.24 -5.08
CA LEU A 46 3.12 -1.27 -4.09
C LEU A 46 3.95 -2.49 -4.47
N GLN A 47 4.70 -3.01 -3.51
CA GLN A 47 5.56 -4.18 -3.71
C GLN A 47 5.20 -5.25 -2.71
N ALA A 48 5.46 -6.50 -3.08
CA ALA A 48 5.33 -7.64 -2.19
C ALA A 48 6.57 -8.51 -2.29
N ALA A 49 6.92 -9.16 -1.20
CA ALA A 49 8.06 -10.08 -1.20
C ALA A 49 7.70 -11.33 -1.99
N ASN A 50 8.60 -11.75 -2.87
CA ASN A 50 8.42 -12.99 -3.59
C ASN A 50 8.95 -14.17 -2.76
N ALA A 51 8.98 -15.35 -3.33
CA ALA A 51 9.28 -16.58 -2.58
C ALA A 51 10.66 -16.54 -1.91
N ASN A 52 11.62 -15.83 -2.48
CA ASN A 52 12.96 -15.76 -1.88
C ASN A 52 13.18 -14.49 -1.07
N GLY A 53 12.11 -13.74 -0.80
CA GLY A 53 12.20 -12.57 0.05
C GLY A 53 12.52 -11.25 -0.65
N THR A 54 12.67 -11.26 -1.96
CA THR A 54 12.94 -10.04 -2.71
C THR A 54 11.67 -9.24 -2.91
N MET A 55 11.68 -7.96 -2.56
CA MET A 55 10.52 -7.09 -2.78
C MET A 55 10.36 -6.83 -4.27
N THR A 56 9.18 -7.14 -4.79
CA THR A 56 8.91 -7.14 -6.22
C THR A 56 7.66 -6.31 -6.50
N ASN A 57 7.67 -5.56 -7.59
CA ASN A 57 6.51 -4.73 -7.97
C ASN A 57 5.29 -5.60 -8.23
N ILE A 58 4.17 -5.19 -7.66
CA ILE A 58 2.88 -5.78 -7.99
C ILE A 58 2.41 -5.11 -9.28
N THR A 59 2.20 -5.91 -10.34
CA THR A 59 1.78 -5.39 -11.64
C THR A 59 0.48 -4.61 -11.50
N GLY A 60 0.45 -3.41 -12.04
CA GLY A 60 -0.74 -2.56 -12.01
C GLY A 60 -0.93 -1.77 -10.73
N ALA A 61 -0.06 -1.94 -9.73
CA ALA A 61 -0.21 -1.26 -8.45
C ALA A 61 0.78 -0.09 -8.36
N SER A 62 0.57 0.91 -9.19
CA SER A 62 1.42 2.09 -9.27
C SER A 62 0.55 3.33 -9.36
N MET A 63 0.94 4.40 -8.69
CA MET A 63 0.20 5.66 -8.73
C MET A 63 1.14 6.84 -8.86
N THR A 64 0.70 7.84 -9.62
CA THR A 64 1.41 9.11 -9.74
C THR A 64 0.57 10.27 -9.24
N ALA A 65 -0.62 9.99 -8.75
CA ALA A 65 -1.55 10.97 -8.20
C ALA A 65 -2.47 10.26 -7.21
N ASN A 66 -3.23 11.03 -6.44
CA ASN A 66 -4.20 10.48 -5.48
C ASN A 66 -5.12 9.50 -6.19
N GLY A 67 -5.41 8.39 -5.55
CA GLY A 67 -6.29 7.40 -6.14
C GLY A 67 -6.38 6.12 -5.35
N PHE A 68 -7.04 5.13 -5.97
CA PHE A 68 -7.30 3.82 -5.39
C PHE A 68 -7.00 2.76 -6.43
N VAL A 69 -6.44 1.64 -5.98
CA VAL A 69 -6.18 0.48 -6.83
C VAL A 69 -6.60 -0.77 -6.08
N SER A 70 -7.36 -1.64 -6.74
CA SER A 70 -7.71 -2.95 -6.18
C SER A 70 -6.53 -3.88 -6.33
N VAL A 71 -6.19 -4.60 -5.25
CA VAL A 71 -5.11 -5.57 -5.28
C VAL A 71 -5.55 -6.83 -4.55
N GLU A 72 -5.01 -7.96 -4.98
CA GLU A 72 -5.23 -9.23 -4.32
C GLU A 72 -3.90 -9.71 -3.76
N LEU A 73 -3.89 -10.05 -2.47
CA LEU A 73 -2.66 -10.41 -1.77
C LEU A 73 -2.77 -11.80 -1.20
N GLY A 74 -1.67 -12.54 -1.25
CA GLY A 74 -1.62 -13.87 -0.68
C GLY A 74 -1.53 -13.83 0.84
N ALA A 75 -1.76 -14.96 1.48
CA ALA A 75 -1.68 -15.08 2.94
C ALA A 75 -0.28 -14.72 3.41
N ASN A 76 -0.23 -13.91 4.47
CA ASN A 76 1.03 -13.48 5.09
C ASN A 76 1.95 -12.71 4.14
N ALA A 77 1.40 -12.06 3.13
CA ALA A 77 2.21 -11.26 2.23
C ALA A 77 2.93 -10.16 3.00
N LEU A 78 4.18 -9.90 2.64
CA LEU A 78 4.95 -8.80 3.19
C LEU A 78 5.00 -7.73 2.11
N VAL A 79 4.44 -6.56 2.41
CA VAL A 79 4.27 -5.50 1.40
C VAL A 79 4.87 -4.19 1.87
N ARG A 80 5.15 -3.32 0.91
CA ARG A 80 5.56 -1.94 1.20
C ARG A 80 5.22 -1.07 0.00
N VAL A 81 5.22 0.25 0.23
CA VAL A 81 5.09 1.22 -0.86
C VAL A 81 6.43 1.90 -1.05
N THR A 82 6.95 1.84 -2.27
CA THR A 82 8.15 2.60 -2.62
C THR A 82 7.76 3.96 -3.13
N VAL A 83 8.59 4.95 -2.83
CA VAL A 83 8.42 6.32 -3.30
C VAL A 83 9.67 6.66 -4.09
N THR A 84 9.51 6.91 -5.39
CA THR A 84 10.66 7.16 -6.27
C THR A 84 10.43 8.42 -7.10
N GLY A 85 11.50 9.17 -7.30
CA GLY A 85 11.49 10.34 -8.17
C GLY A 85 10.82 11.54 -7.54
N GLY A 86 10.80 12.65 -8.27
CA GLY A 86 10.09 13.85 -7.90
C GLY A 86 10.51 14.48 -6.59
N SER A 87 9.62 15.30 -6.06
CA SER A 87 9.80 15.98 -4.77
C SER A 87 8.50 15.87 -3.98
N PRO A 88 8.17 14.67 -3.49
CA PRO A 88 6.90 14.46 -2.80
C PRO A 88 6.92 15.03 -1.38
N ALA A 89 5.71 15.21 -0.82
CA ALA A 89 5.56 15.67 0.56
C ALA A 89 4.24 15.17 1.12
N ASN A 90 4.22 14.85 2.40
CA ASN A 90 3.00 14.52 3.13
C ASN A 90 2.19 13.42 2.47
N LEU A 91 2.84 12.31 2.15
CA LEU A 91 2.18 11.17 1.52
C LEU A 91 1.54 10.28 2.57
N TYR A 92 0.35 9.80 2.24
CA TYR A 92 -0.39 8.84 3.05
C TYR A 92 -0.80 7.68 2.15
N SER A 93 -0.72 6.48 2.66
CA SER A 93 -1.15 5.31 1.90
C SER A 93 -1.63 4.22 2.83
N THR A 94 -2.73 3.58 2.46
CA THR A 94 -3.34 2.53 3.26
C THR A 94 -3.74 1.36 2.39
N LEU A 95 -3.86 0.20 3.04
CA LEU A 95 -4.53 -0.97 2.47
C LEU A 95 -5.77 -1.23 3.33
N VAL A 96 -6.93 -1.26 2.70
CA VAL A 96 -8.20 -1.55 3.38
C VAL A 96 -8.75 -2.84 2.83
N ALA A 97 -9.00 -3.79 3.72
CA ALA A 97 -9.52 -5.09 3.31
C ALA A 97 -10.93 -4.96 2.75
N VAL A 98 -11.21 -5.70 1.68
CA VAL A 98 -12.55 -5.76 1.08
C VAL A 98 -13.19 -7.04 1.59
N PRO A 99 -14.30 -6.91 2.33
CA PRO A 99 -14.98 -8.08 2.90
C PRO A 99 -15.55 -8.98 1.82
#